data_1fecd0f4318eddf9e1c56a575ee1a75b
#
_entry.id   1fecd0f4318eddf9e1c56a575ee1a75b
#
_cell.length_a   1.000
_cell.length_b   1.000
_cell.length_c   1.000
_cell.angle_alpha   90.00
_cell.angle_beta   90.00
_cell.angle_gamma   90.00
#
_symmetry.space_group_name_H-M   'P 1'
#
loop_
_entity.id
_entity.type
_entity.pdbx_description
1 polymer ?
#
loop_
_entity_poly.entity_id
_entity_poly.type
_entity_poly.pdbx_seq_one_letter_code
_entity_poly.pdbx_strand_id
1 'polypeptide(L)'
;MDRTSIVLPDIQLSLLQQLEKVVRSPIHVIIMSGSSLDLSYIRDSSQYASLLWAGYPGEFGGSAIASVVFGQYNPAARLPVTFYPASYVDQVSMFDMRMRPSNVSPGRSYKFYTGQPVFEFGFGLSYTTFSYAWYNDSTFISYSIDSLMINNRYDSQNILLEFFRVNVTNTGNMNGDDVILAYIV
;
A
#
# COMPACT_ATOMS: atom_id res chain seq x y z
N MET A 1 -20.90 -7.05 -14.52
CA MET A 1 -20.23 -8.36 -14.72
C MET A 1 -18.92 -8.30 -13.98
N ASP A 2 -18.70 -9.20 -13.05
CA ASP A 2 -17.48 -9.22 -12.25
C ASP A 2 -16.30 -9.67 -13.11
N ARG A 3 -15.12 -9.12 -12.81
CA ARG A 3 -13.90 -9.52 -13.49
C ARG A 3 -13.42 -10.86 -12.94
N THR A 4 -12.97 -11.73 -13.83
CA THR A 4 -12.36 -13.02 -13.47
C THR A 4 -10.84 -12.94 -13.35
N SER A 5 -10.25 -11.77 -13.64
CA SER A 5 -8.81 -11.54 -13.59
C SER A 5 -8.53 -10.18 -13.00
N ILE A 6 -7.36 -10.04 -12.33
CA ILE A 6 -6.87 -8.79 -11.76
C ILE A 6 -5.73 -8.15 -12.57
N VAL A 7 -5.44 -8.65 -13.75
CA VAL A 7 -4.52 -7.98 -14.69
C VAL A 7 -5.18 -6.79 -15.37
N LEU A 8 -4.39 -5.94 -16.01
CA LEU A 8 -4.92 -4.91 -16.90
C LEU A 8 -5.75 -5.54 -18.03
N PRO A 9 -6.82 -4.89 -18.49
CA PRO A 9 -7.53 -5.34 -19.68
C PRO A 9 -6.59 -5.55 -20.87
N ASP A 10 -6.80 -6.59 -21.67
CA ASP A 10 -5.89 -6.99 -22.75
C ASP A 10 -5.55 -5.87 -23.71
N ILE A 11 -6.54 -5.01 -24.03
CA ILE A 11 -6.31 -3.87 -24.92
C ILE A 11 -5.38 -2.82 -24.30
N GLN A 12 -5.43 -2.61 -22.97
CA GLN A 12 -4.56 -1.69 -22.25
C GLN A 12 -3.15 -2.27 -22.14
N LEU A 13 -3.04 -3.55 -21.83
CA LEU A 13 -1.74 -4.24 -21.80
C LEU A 13 -1.08 -4.23 -23.20
N SER A 14 -1.85 -4.52 -24.24
CA SER A 14 -1.38 -4.46 -25.64
C SER A 14 -0.88 -3.05 -26.02
N LEU A 15 -1.59 -2.00 -25.57
CA LEU A 15 -1.14 -0.62 -25.79
C LEU A 15 0.21 -0.35 -25.13
N LEU A 16 0.39 -0.76 -23.88
CA LEU A 16 1.66 -0.61 -23.16
C LEU A 16 2.80 -1.33 -23.90
N GLN A 17 2.56 -2.58 -24.32
CA GLN A 17 3.53 -3.38 -25.07
C GLN A 17 3.91 -2.76 -26.43
N GLN A 18 2.96 -2.09 -27.10
CA GLN A 18 3.25 -1.37 -28.34
C GLN A 18 4.06 -0.08 -28.07
N LEU A 19 3.72 0.66 -27.03
CA LEU A 19 4.45 1.86 -26.64
C LEU A 19 5.91 1.53 -26.28
N GLU A 20 6.19 0.44 -25.59
CA GLU A 20 7.55 0.00 -25.28
C GLU A 20 8.42 -0.21 -26.54
N LYS A 21 7.81 -0.63 -27.65
CA LYS A 21 8.54 -0.89 -28.91
C LYS A 21 8.89 0.38 -29.67
N VAL A 22 8.12 1.45 -29.51
CA VAL A 22 8.24 2.65 -30.34
C VAL A 22 8.72 3.89 -29.57
N VAL A 23 8.43 3.96 -28.28
CA VAL A 23 8.81 5.10 -27.43
C VAL A 23 10.22 4.89 -26.92
N ARG A 24 11.09 5.89 -27.13
CA ARG A 24 12.48 5.88 -26.65
C ARG A 24 12.67 6.61 -25.33
N SER A 25 11.70 7.46 -24.97
CA SER A 25 11.67 8.18 -23.68
C SER A 25 11.05 7.31 -22.61
N PRO A 26 11.37 7.54 -21.33
CA PRO A 26 10.71 6.86 -20.23
C PRO A 26 9.20 7.05 -20.25
N ILE A 27 8.44 5.99 -19.97
CA ILE A 27 6.98 6.01 -19.93
C ILE A 27 6.54 6.19 -18.47
N HIS A 28 5.63 7.11 -18.23
CA HIS A 28 5.00 7.34 -16.93
C HIS A 28 3.57 6.82 -16.98
N VAL A 29 3.20 5.93 -16.07
CA VAL A 29 1.89 5.27 -16.08
C VAL A 29 1.05 5.75 -14.90
N ILE A 30 -0.18 6.13 -15.20
CA ILE A 30 -1.18 6.52 -14.20
C ILE A 30 -2.32 5.51 -14.25
N ILE A 31 -2.55 4.83 -13.14
CA ILE A 31 -3.62 3.84 -13.00
C ILE A 31 -4.79 4.46 -12.25
N MET A 32 -5.96 4.44 -12.88
CA MET A 32 -7.22 4.80 -12.24
C MET A 32 -8.06 3.55 -12.06
N SER A 33 -8.10 3.03 -10.85
CA SER A 33 -8.88 1.84 -10.49
C SER A 33 -9.32 1.89 -9.04
N GLY A 34 -10.47 1.31 -8.73
CA GLY A 34 -10.99 1.22 -7.37
C GLY A 34 -10.46 0.04 -6.56
N SER A 35 -9.70 -0.84 -7.20
CA SER A 35 -9.12 -2.03 -6.57
C SER A 35 -7.69 -2.25 -7.04
N SER A 36 -6.98 -3.14 -6.31
CA SER A 36 -5.66 -3.60 -6.72
C SER A 36 -5.71 -4.32 -8.07
N LEU A 37 -4.62 -4.18 -8.82
CA LEU A 37 -4.37 -4.87 -10.09
C LEU A 37 -3.01 -5.54 -10.04
N ASP A 38 -2.80 -6.57 -10.83
CA ASP A 38 -1.44 -7.04 -11.10
C ASP A 38 -0.75 -6.03 -12.03
N LEU A 39 0.20 -5.30 -11.48
CA LEU A 39 1.01 -4.32 -12.18
C LEU A 39 2.47 -4.76 -12.31
N SER A 40 2.74 -6.05 -12.12
CA SER A 40 4.10 -6.61 -12.21
C SER A 40 4.76 -6.32 -13.56
N TYR A 41 4.00 -6.39 -14.65
CA TYR A 41 4.49 -6.04 -15.99
C TYR A 41 5.10 -4.63 -16.04
N ILE A 42 4.46 -3.65 -15.41
CA ILE A 42 4.95 -2.27 -15.37
C ILE A 42 6.10 -2.13 -14.37
N ARG A 43 5.97 -2.72 -13.20
CA ARG A 43 6.98 -2.65 -12.14
C ARG A 43 8.34 -3.21 -12.57
N ASP A 44 8.32 -4.31 -13.31
CA ASP A 44 9.53 -5.09 -13.63
C ASP A 44 10.21 -4.64 -14.93
N SER A 45 9.60 -3.73 -15.69
CA SER A 45 10.17 -3.19 -16.92
C SER A 45 10.85 -1.84 -16.68
N SER A 46 12.10 -1.72 -17.10
CA SER A 46 12.89 -0.47 -17.01
C SER A 46 12.39 0.66 -17.93
N GLN A 47 11.47 0.36 -18.86
CA GLN A 47 10.89 1.35 -19.75
C GLN A 47 9.89 2.26 -19.02
N TYR A 48 9.30 1.79 -17.93
CA TYR A 48 8.38 2.58 -17.12
C TYR A 48 9.14 3.27 -15.98
N ALA A 49 9.26 4.58 -16.07
CA ALA A 49 10.00 5.38 -15.09
C ALA A 49 9.21 5.69 -13.84
N SER A 50 7.88 5.71 -13.92
CA SER A 50 7.02 5.90 -12.77
C SER A 50 5.66 5.23 -12.95
N LEU A 51 5.07 4.86 -11.81
CA LEU A 51 3.75 4.30 -11.70
C LEU A 51 3.00 5.03 -10.58
N LEU A 52 1.91 5.69 -10.93
CA LEU A 52 1.03 6.39 -9.99
C LEU A 52 -0.34 5.72 -9.96
N TRP A 53 -0.76 5.21 -8.80
CA TRP A 53 -2.12 4.77 -8.60
C TRP A 53 -2.95 5.89 -7.99
N ALA A 54 -3.96 6.36 -8.72
CA ALA A 54 -4.77 7.52 -8.36
C ALA A 54 -6.16 7.16 -7.80
N GLY A 55 -6.49 5.88 -7.71
CA GLY A 55 -7.85 5.46 -7.31
C GLY A 55 -8.90 5.95 -8.29
N TYR A 56 -9.98 6.50 -7.78
CA TYR A 56 -10.99 7.23 -8.53
C TYR A 56 -10.95 8.71 -8.11
N PRO A 57 -10.08 9.51 -8.72
CA PRO A 57 -9.97 10.92 -8.39
C PRO A 57 -11.25 11.65 -8.82
N GLY A 58 -11.72 12.54 -7.99
CA GLY A 58 -12.92 13.32 -8.26
C GLY A 58 -12.71 14.41 -9.31
N GLU A 59 -13.51 15.46 -9.23
CA GLU A 59 -13.55 16.59 -10.16
C GLU A 59 -12.16 17.22 -10.40
N PHE A 60 -11.36 17.38 -9.34
CA PHE A 60 -10.01 17.96 -9.42
C PHE A 60 -8.90 16.94 -9.68
N GLY A 61 -9.25 15.71 -10.04
CA GLY A 61 -8.28 14.63 -10.23
C GLY A 61 -7.20 14.95 -11.25
N GLY A 62 -7.55 15.58 -12.35
CA GLY A 62 -6.58 15.97 -13.37
C GLY A 62 -5.51 16.93 -12.86
N SER A 63 -5.90 17.97 -12.12
CA SER A 63 -4.95 18.92 -11.53
C SER A 63 -4.13 18.30 -10.40
N ALA A 64 -4.72 17.42 -9.58
CA ALA A 64 -4.00 16.70 -8.53
C ALA A 64 -2.92 15.78 -9.13
N ILE A 65 -3.27 14.99 -10.14
CA ILE A 65 -2.32 14.13 -10.85
C ILE A 65 -1.19 14.96 -11.48
N ALA A 66 -1.53 16.06 -12.16
CA ALA A 66 -0.54 16.94 -12.77
C ALA A 66 0.41 17.52 -11.71
N SER A 67 -0.11 17.99 -10.57
CA SER A 67 0.70 18.53 -9.48
C SER A 67 1.71 17.52 -8.94
N VAL A 68 1.35 16.25 -8.85
CA VAL A 68 2.27 15.18 -8.46
C VAL A 68 3.29 14.92 -9.57
N VAL A 69 2.82 14.68 -10.80
CA VAL A 69 3.71 14.32 -11.93
C VAL A 69 4.75 15.40 -12.23
N PHE A 70 4.38 16.67 -12.11
CA PHE A 70 5.29 17.79 -12.34
C PHE A 70 6.02 18.26 -11.07
N GLY A 71 5.91 17.53 -9.96
CA GLY A 71 6.66 17.81 -8.74
C GLY A 71 6.22 19.07 -7.98
N GLN A 72 5.02 19.57 -8.23
CA GLN A 72 4.45 20.70 -7.49
C GLN A 72 3.92 20.26 -6.11
N TYR A 73 3.53 19.01 -5.99
CA TYR A 73 3.06 18.39 -4.76
C TYR A 73 3.80 17.08 -4.52
N ASN A 74 4.30 16.91 -3.31
CA ASN A 74 4.96 15.67 -2.88
C ASN A 74 3.90 14.67 -2.39
N PRO A 75 3.73 13.50 -3.03
CA PRO A 75 2.72 12.54 -2.61
C PRO A 75 3.07 11.92 -1.26
N ALA A 76 2.17 12.03 -0.30
CA ALA A 76 2.30 11.42 1.03
C ALA A 76 1.51 10.11 1.17
N ALA A 77 0.55 9.88 0.28
CA ALA A 77 -0.32 8.71 0.36
C ALA A 77 0.45 7.39 0.22
N ARG A 78 -0.02 6.39 0.94
CA ARG A 78 0.45 5.00 0.87
C ARG A 78 -0.67 4.11 0.35
N LEU A 79 -0.30 2.98 -0.28
CA LEU A 79 -1.29 2.03 -0.78
C LEU A 79 -2.18 1.51 0.35
N PRO A 80 -3.51 1.67 0.26
CA PRO A 80 -4.46 1.24 1.29
C PRO A 80 -4.84 -0.23 1.19
N VAL A 81 -4.28 -0.95 0.22
CA VAL A 81 -4.53 -2.37 -0.02
C VAL A 81 -3.27 -3.06 -0.53
N THR A 82 -3.19 -4.38 -0.34
CA THR A 82 -2.15 -5.22 -0.94
C THR A 82 -2.44 -5.40 -2.43
N PHE A 83 -1.44 -5.22 -3.29
CA PHE A 83 -1.52 -5.51 -4.71
C PHE A 83 -0.98 -6.91 -4.96
N TYR A 84 -1.84 -7.81 -5.39
CA TYR A 84 -1.52 -9.22 -5.57
C TYR A 84 -1.08 -9.53 -7.01
N PRO A 85 -0.24 -10.56 -7.21
CA PRO A 85 0.03 -11.10 -8.54
C PRO A 85 -1.23 -11.78 -9.10
N ALA A 86 -1.32 -11.89 -10.43
CA ALA A 86 -2.48 -12.49 -11.12
C ALA A 86 -2.80 -13.90 -10.63
N SER A 87 -1.78 -14.69 -10.34
CA SER A 87 -1.91 -16.05 -9.81
C SER A 87 -2.66 -16.16 -8.49
N TYR A 88 -2.84 -15.04 -7.77
CA TYR A 88 -3.58 -15.03 -6.51
C TYR A 88 -5.04 -15.45 -6.67
N VAL A 89 -5.68 -15.08 -7.80
CA VAL A 89 -7.09 -15.44 -8.05
C VAL A 89 -7.30 -16.94 -8.22
N ASP A 90 -6.26 -17.66 -8.64
CA ASP A 90 -6.29 -19.13 -8.78
C ASP A 90 -6.01 -19.83 -7.43
N GLN A 91 -5.42 -19.13 -6.49
CA GLN A 91 -5.03 -19.66 -5.17
C GLN A 91 -6.10 -19.43 -4.10
N VAL A 92 -7.01 -18.50 -4.33
CA VAL A 92 -8.01 -18.10 -3.32
C VAL A 92 -9.41 -18.10 -3.92
N SER A 93 -10.20 -19.09 -3.53
CA SER A 93 -11.61 -19.15 -3.94
C SER A 93 -12.40 -17.96 -3.40
N MET A 94 -13.29 -17.40 -4.22
CA MET A 94 -14.24 -16.36 -3.79
C MET A 94 -15.22 -16.86 -2.70
N PHE A 95 -15.44 -18.16 -2.62
CA PHE A 95 -16.30 -18.77 -1.60
C PHE A 95 -15.56 -19.03 -0.27
N ASP A 96 -14.24 -18.90 -0.24
CA ASP A 96 -13.46 -19.01 0.99
C ASP A 96 -13.36 -17.65 1.68
N MET A 97 -14.14 -17.48 2.75
CA MET A 97 -14.17 -16.23 3.54
C MET A 97 -13.09 -16.16 4.62
N ARG A 98 -12.27 -17.21 4.76
CA ARG A 98 -11.19 -17.23 5.75
C ARG A 98 -10.09 -16.25 5.38
N MET A 99 -9.59 -15.54 6.37
CA MET A 99 -8.50 -14.57 6.17
C MET A 99 -7.13 -15.22 6.31
N ARG A 100 -7.00 -16.19 7.21
CA ARG A 100 -5.72 -16.83 7.53
C ARG A 100 -5.32 -17.85 6.46
N PRO A 101 -4.01 -18.09 6.28
CA PRO A 101 -3.54 -19.12 5.37
C PRO A 101 -4.00 -20.51 5.80
N SER A 102 -4.13 -21.38 4.82
CA SER A 102 -4.50 -22.80 4.97
C SER A 102 -3.83 -23.63 3.88
N ASN A 103 -4.07 -24.93 3.87
CA ASN A 103 -3.55 -25.83 2.82
C ASN A 103 -4.07 -25.50 1.40
N VAL A 104 -5.12 -24.69 1.29
CA VAL A 104 -5.79 -24.35 0.01
C VAL A 104 -5.84 -22.83 -0.24
N SER A 105 -5.21 -22.03 0.59
CA SER A 105 -5.21 -20.57 0.45
C SER A 105 -3.96 -19.97 1.11
N PRO A 106 -3.25 -19.05 0.45
CA PRO A 106 -2.11 -18.35 1.03
C PRO A 106 -2.51 -17.26 2.05
N GLY A 107 -3.78 -17.11 2.35
CA GLY A 107 -4.30 -16.04 3.19
C GLY A 107 -4.62 -14.75 2.44
N ARG A 108 -5.19 -13.77 3.16
CA ARG A 108 -5.68 -12.51 2.61
C ARG A 108 -5.12 -11.32 3.37
N SER A 109 -5.01 -10.19 2.70
CA SER A 109 -4.56 -8.89 3.21
C SER A 109 -3.11 -8.87 3.70
N TYR A 110 -2.62 -7.68 4.02
CA TYR A 110 -1.26 -7.48 4.55
C TYR A 110 -0.96 -8.31 5.80
N LYS A 111 -2.00 -8.68 6.55
CA LYS A 111 -1.85 -9.37 7.84
C LYS A 111 -1.62 -10.87 7.70
N PHE A 112 -2.16 -11.49 6.67
CA PHE A 112 -2.21 -12.95 6.59
C PHE A 112 -1.70 -13.54 5.26
N TYR A 113 -1.49 -12.72 4.24
CA TYR A 113 -0.98 -13.20 2.97
C TYR A 113 0.48 -13.65 3.12
N THR A 114 0.76 -14.89 2.78
CA THR A 114 2.08 -15.50 2.89
C THR A 114 2.86 -15.54 1.57
N GLY A 115 2.24 -15.13 0.48
CA GLY A 115 2.90 -15.02 -0.83
C GLY A 115 3.62 -13.70 -1.01
N GLN A 116 4.23 -13.52 -2.20
CA GLN A 116 4.92 -12.28 -2.56
C GLN A 116 3.93 -11.32 -3.25
N PRO A 117 3.62 -10.15 -2.68
CA PRO A 117 2.77 -9.16 -3.33
C PRO A 117 3.52 -8.44 -4.46
N VAL A 118 2.77 -7.87 -5.40
CA VAL A 118 3.32 -6.92 -6.38
C VAL A 118 3.72 -5.62 -5.69
N PHE A 119 2.82 -5.10 -4.86
CA PHE A 119 3.11 -4.01 -3.92
C PHE A 119 2.43 -4.30 -2.58
N GLU A 120 3.14 -4.02 -1.52
CA GLU A 120 2.65 -4.22 -0.16
C GLU A 120 1.63 -3.14 0.24
N PHE A 121 0.74 -3.48 1.17
CA PHE A 121 -0.04 -2.49 1.90
C PHE A 121 0.90 -1.47 2.56
N GLY A 122 0.58 -0.20 2.46
CA GLY A 122 1.40 0.86 3.02
C GLY A 122 2.61 1.25 2.16
N PHE A 123 2.83 0.60 1.02
CA PHE A 123 3.89 1.01 0.09
C PHE A 123 3.58 2.37 -0.53
N GLY A 124 4.63 3.18 -0.71
CA GLY A 124 4.60 4.43 -1.44
C GLY A 124 5.95 5.13 -1.41
N LEU A 125 6.20 5.95 -2.41
CA LEU A 125 7.41 6.74 -2.55
C LEU A 125 7.13 8.21 -2.27
N SER A 126 8.18 8.96 -1.96
CA SER A 126 8.14 10.40 -1.72
C SER A 126 9.25 11.08 -2.53
N TYR A 127 9.07 12.35 -2.86
CA TYR A 127 10.13 13.19 -3.47
C TYR A 127 11.12 13.73 -2.45
N THR A 128 10.90 13.46 -1.16
CA THR A 128 11.83 13.77 -0.08
C THR A 128 12.13 12.52 0.73
N THR A 129 13.02 12.63 1.69
CA THR A 129 13.40 11.54 2.59
C THR A 129 13.03 11.87 4.02
N PHE A 130 12.68 10.83 4.79
CA PHE A 130 12.34 10.96 6.20
C PHE A 130 13.21 10.05 7.04
N SER A 131 13.51 10.49 8.26
CA SER A 131 14.08 9.64 9.30
C SER A 131 13.09 9.48 10.44
N TYR A 132 13.13 8.31 11.08
CA TYR A 132 12.22 7.92 12.14
C TYR A 132 13.03 7.53 13.37
N ALA A 133 12.63 8.01 14.51
CA ALA A 133 13.22 7.63 15.79
C ALA A 133 12.13 7.50 16.85
N TRP A 134 12.25 6.52 17.73
CA TRP A 134 11.42 6.49 18.91
C TRP A 134 11.73 7.70 19.79
N TYR A 135 10.70 8.32 20.34
CA TYR A 135 10.86 9.48 21.22
C TYR A 135 11.54 9.10 22.54
N ASN A 136 11.29 7.90 23.02
CA ASN A 136 11.92 7.32 24.21
C ASN A 136 12.46 5.93 23.89
N ASP A 137 13.60 5.56 24.49
CA ASP A 137 14.27 4.26 24.27
C ASP A 137 13.55 3.05 24.91
N SER A 138 12.37 3.21 25.51
CA SER A 138 11.60 2.11 26.08
C SER A 138 10.98 1.23 25.00
N THR A 139 11.72 0.23 24.60
CA THR A 139 11.34 -0.67 23.50
C THR A 139 10.47 -1.86 23.93
N PHE A 140 10.37 -2.14 25.22
CA PHE A 140 9.57 -3.26 25.73
C PHE A 140 8.74 -2.83 26.95
N ILE A 141 7.43 -2.96 26.82
CA ILE A 141 6.49 -2.73 27.90
C ILE A 141 5.72 -4.02 28.12
N SER A 142 5.71 -4.51 29.35
CA SER A 142 5.01 -5.72 29.76
C SER A 142 3.85 -5.37 30.67
N TYR A 143 2.65 -5.85 30.37
CA TYR A 143 1.46 -5.67 31.17
C TYR A 143 0.96 -6.99 31.70
N SER A 144 0.60 -7.05 32.97
CA SER A 144 -0.17 -8.16 33.51
C SER A 144 -1.64 -8.03 33.07
N ILE A 145 -2.13 -9.02 32.34
CA ILE A 145 -3.54 -9.07 31.90
C ILE A 145 -4.48 -9.01 33.10
N ASP A 146 -4.16 -9.70 34.19
CA ASP A 146 -4.97 -9.69 35.42
C ASP A 146 -5.09 -8.29 36.02
N SER A 147 -3.98 -7.54 36.05
CA SER A 147 -3.97 -6.14 36.53
C SER A 147 -4.83 -5.23 35.65
N LEU A 148 -4.77 -5.42 34.34
CA LEU A 148 -5.59 -4.65 33.40
C LEU A 148 -7.09 -4.96 33.56
N MET A 149 -7.44 -6.24 33.71
CA MET A 149 -8.84 -6.67 33.91
C MET A 149 -9.39 -6.20 35.24
N ILE A 150 -8.63 -6.20 36.31
CA ILE A 150 -9.06 -5.76 37.65
C ILE A 150 -9.30 -4.25 37.68
N ASN A 151 -8.38 -3.47 37.09
CA ASN A 151 -8.45 -2.01 37.13
C ASN A 151 -9.50 -1.42 36.18
N ASN A 152 -9.94 -2.16 35.16
CA ASN A 152 -10.86 -1.69 34.14
C ASN A 152 -12.15 -2.53 34.03
N ARG A 153 -12.69 -2.94 35.15
CA ARG A 153 -13.90 -3.80 35.22
C ARG A 153 -15.13 -3.27 34.46
N TYR A 154 -15.18 -1.97 34.18
CA TYR A 154 -16.38 -1.32 33.63
C TYR A 154 -16.20 -0.86 32.18
N ASP A 155 -14.96 -0.80 31.66
CA ASP A 155 -14.70 -0.41 30.26
C ASP A 155 -13.48 -1.15 29.70
N SER A 156 -13.67 -2.43 29.41
CA SER A 156 -12.62 -3.27 28.83
C SER A 156 -12.30 -2.93 27.37
N GLN A 157 -13.10 -2.09 26.71
CA GLN A 157 -12.92 -1.73 25.29
C GLN A 157 -12.02 -0.50 25.09
N ASN A 158 -11.85 0.33 26.11
CA ASN A 158 -11.13 1.59 26.03
C ASN A 158 -9.95 1.67 27.00
N ILE A 159 -9.27 0.55 27.25
CA ILE A 159 -8.08 0.54 28.10
C ILE A 159 -6.92 1.18 27.33
N LEU A 160 -6.50 2.37 27.77
CA LEU A 160 -5.27 2.97 27.31
C LEU A 160 -4.10 2.25 27.97
N LEU A 161 -3.33 1.49 27.17
CA LEU A 161 -2.18 0.73 27.66
C LEU A 161 -0.93 1.62 27.73
N GLU A 162 -0.64 2.32 26.64
CA GLU A 162 0.58 3.12 26.52
C GLU A 162 0.48 4.11 25.36
N PHE A 163 1.29 5.15 25.42
CA PHE A 163 1.51 6.08 24.32
C PHE A 163 2.85 5.77 23.65
N PHE A 164 2.80 5.43 22.38
CA PHE A 164 3.98 5.32 21.54
C PHE A 164 4.20 6.62 20.77
N ARG A 165 5.37 7.21 20.91
CA ARG A 165 5.73 8.45 20.22
C ARG A 165 6.87 8.19 19.26
N VAL A 166 6.72 8.65 18.05
CA VAL A 166 7.74 8.58 17.00
C VAL A 166 8.08 9.99 16.54
N ASN A 167 9.36 10.33 16.55
CA ASN A 167 9.86 11.52 15.91
C ASN A 167 10.02 11.25 14.42
N VAL A 168 9.40 12.06 13.58
CA VAL A 168 9.55 12.02 12.13
C VAL A 168 10.23 13.31 11.70
N THR A 169 11.35 13.18 11.03
CA THR A 169 12.11 14.33 10.54
C THR A 169 12.24 14.23 9.02
N ASN A 170 11.82 15.27 8.32
CA ASN A 170 12.12 15.39 6.90
C ASN A 170 13.61 15.74 6.74
N THR A 171 14.36 14.85 6.11
CA THR A 171 15.81 14.96 5.89
C THR A 171 16.17 15.33 4.46
N GLY A 172 15.19 15.47 3.57
CA GLY A 172 15.39 15.86 2.17
C GLY A 172 15.12 17.35 1.93
N ASN A 173 15.06 17.72 0.66
CA ASN A 173 15.03 19.11 0.22
C ASN A 173 13.62 19.60 -0.19
N MET A 174 12.61 18.73 -0.16
CA MET A 174 11.25 19.09 -0.52
C MET A 174 10.32 18.96 0.69
N ASN A 175 9.42 19.90 0.87
CA ASN A 175 8.38 19.77 1.88
C ASN A 175 7.45 18.60 1.52
N GLY A 176 7.00 17.89 2.55
CA GLY A 176 6.08 16.78 2.36
C GLY A 176 5.61 16.21 3.67
N ASP A 177 4.48 15.56 3.60
CA ASP A 177 3.92 14.77 4.69
C ASP A 177 4.33 13.31 4.56
N ASP A 178 4.18 12.56 5.63
CA ASP A 178 4.38 11.11 5.62
C ASP A 178 3.34 10.40 6.49
N VAL A 179 3.11 9.12 6.20
CA VAL A 179 2.15 8.28 6.90
C VAL A 179 2.89 7.22 7.70
N ILE A 180 2.73 7.27 9.01
CA ILE A 180 3.29 6.27 9.92
C ILE A 180 2.26 5.17 10.16
N LEU A 181 2.65 3.93 9.85
CA LEU A 181 1.84 2.74 10.09
C LEU A 181 2.38 2.02 11.34
N ALA A 182 1.53 1.88 12.35
CA ALA A 182 1.85 1.13 13.56
C ALA A 182 1.22 -0.26 13.50
N TYR A 183 2.01 -1.29 13.78
CA TYR A 183 1.57 -2.66 13.78
C TYR A 183 1.77 -3.29 15.16
N ILE A 184 0.81 -4.08 15.59
CA ILE A 184 0.92 -4.99 16.73
C ILE A 184 1.12 -6.40 16.14
N VAL A 185 2.20 -7.03 16.53
CA VAL A 185 2.62 -8.36 16.04
C VAL A 185 2.45 -9.39 17.16
#